data_de6ec91bbd99661e10484710257e1193
#
_entry.id   de6ec91bbd99661e10484710257e1193
#
_cell.length_a   1.000
_cell.length_b   1.000
_cell.length_c   1.000
_cell.angle_alpha   90.00
_cell.angle_beta   90.00
_cell.angle_gamma   90.00
#
_symmetry.space_group_name_H-M   'P 1'
#
loop_
_entity.id
_entity.type
_entity.pdbx_description
1 polymer ?
#
loop_
_entity_poly.entity_id
_entity_poly.type
_entity_poly.pdbx_seq_one_letter_code
_entity_poly.pdbx_strand_id
1 'polypeptide(L)'
;MKPFELAYLSLAPLLTPLHRIVRSRLTELAKSFPQRPRILDVGGRKSHYTIGVPGDITISDLPRESDVQKMLHLGINSTIVNQTRARRSNVEDVVYDDMSHSKLPDATFGCVVSVEVLEHVEEDDAFVRHVSRVLKPGGVFLMTTPNGDSVKHDNPDHKRHYTRHQLRELLARHFRSVDIDYAILGGRYRRWGLKSWSPRNPVTTVKSMVGNFINYRESMGGKVKEQKSGTRHLIAVARNGGL
;
A
#
# COMPACT_ATOMS: atom_id res chain seq x y z
N MET A 1 5.05 9.08 -19.70
CA MET A 1 5.84 8.45 -18.61
C MET A 1 7.22 9.06 -18.57
N LYS A 2 7.76 9.30 -17.39
CA LYS A 2 9.10 9.88 -17.18
C LYS A 2 10.18 8.77 -17.17
N PRO A 3 11.47 9.08 -17.40
CA PRO A 3 12.54 8.08 -17.42
C PRO A 3 12.62 7.20 -16.18
N PHE A 4 12.40 7.81 -15.00
CA PHE A 4 12.36 7.07 -13.73
C PHE A 4 11.25 6.00 -13.69
N GLU A 5 10.08 6.32 -14.22
CA GLU A 5 8.94 5.38 -14.27
C GLU A 5 9.21 4.21 -15.20
N LEU A 6 9.84 4.48 -16.36
CA LEU A 6 10.24 3.42 -17.30
C LEU A 6 11.26 2.48 -16.67
N ALA A 7 12.30 3.04 -16.03
CA ALA A 7 13.30 2.24 -15.31
C ALA A 7 12.68 1.41 -14.18
N TYR A 8 11.75 2.01 -13.41
CA TYR A 8 11.04 1.29 -12.35
C TYR A 8 10.21 0.14 -12.92
N LEU A 9 9.46 0.36 -14.00
CA LEU A 9 8.60 -0.65 -14.60
C LEU A 9 9.39 -1.79 -15.25
N SER A 10 10.56 -1.52 -15.81
CA SER A 10 11.43 -2.57 -16.34
C SER A 10 11.96 -3.50 -15.24
N LEU A 11 12.19 -2.97 -14.02
CA LEU A 11 12.61 -3.73 -12.86
C LEU A 11 11.44 -4.31 -12.05
N ALA A 12 10.21 -3.96 -12.36
CA ALA A 12 9.01 -4.38 -11.61
C ALA A 12 8.93 -5.89 -11.34
N PRO A 13 9.31 -6.80 -12.27
CA PRO A 13 9.30 -8.25 -12.01
C PRO A 13 10.20 -8.70 -10.87
N LEU A 14 11.18 -7.91 -10.48
CA LEU A 14 12.20 -8.22 -9.48
C LEU A 14 11.96 -7.50 -8.14
N LEU A 15 10.97 -6.62 -8.09
CA LEU A 15 10.62 -5.85 -6.89
C LEU A 15 9.86 -6.70 -5.87
N THR A 16 9.68 -6.12 -4.68
CA THR A 16 9.00 -6.80 -3.55
C THR A 16 7.63 -7.33 -3.97
N PRO A 17 7.30 -8.59 -3.66
CA PRO A 17 6.05 -9.24 -4.06
C PRO A 17 4.81 -8.46 -3.63
N LEU A 18 4.81 -7.85 -2.43
CA LEU A 18 3.69 -7.07 -1.92
C LEU A 18 3.37 -5.89 -2.87
N HIS A 19 4.37 -5.10 -3.23
CA HIS A 19 4.16 -3.96 -4.13
C HIS A 19 3.66 -4.38 -5.52
N ARG A 20 4.11 -5.54 -6.00
CA ARG A 20 3.66 -6.09 -7.30
C ARG A 20 2.19 -6.49 -7.25
N ILE A 21 1.76 -7.19 -6.18
CA ILE A 21 0.36 -7.62 -6.01
C ILE A 21 -0.54 -6.40 -5.83
N VAL A 22 -0.16 -5.45 -4.97
CA VAL A 22 -0.91 -4.20 -4.77
C VAL A 22 -1.05 -3.45 -6.09
N ARG A 23 0.04 -3.29 -6.85
CA ARG A 23 0.01 -2.61 -8.15
C ARG A 23 -0.91 -3.31 -9.15
N SER A 24 -0.87 -4.64 -9.24
CA SER A 24 -1.77 -5.40 -10.12
C SER A 24 -3.23 -5.14 -9.75
N ARG A 25 -3.58 -5.33 -8.47
CA ARG A 25 -4.94 -5.11 -7.97
C ARG A 25 -5.41 -3.67 -8.17
N LEU A 26 -4.56 -2.71 -7.83
CA LEU A 26 -4.89 -1.29 -8.02
C LEU A 26 -5.10 -0.95 -9.50
N THR A 27 -4.30 -1.53 -10.39
CA THR A 27 -4.46 -1.36 -11.84
C THR A 27 -5.77 -1.98 -12.35
N GLU A 28 -6.14 -3.15 -11.88
CA GLU A 28 -7.41 -3.82 -12.21
C GLU A 28 -8.60 -2.99 -11.72
N LEU A 29 -8.56 -2.54 -10.46
CA LEU A 29 -9.57 -1.67 -9.88
C LEU A 29 -9.69 -0.34 -10.66
N ALA A 30 -8.58 0.32 -10.97
CA ALA A 30 -8.60 1.57 -11.70
C ALA A 30 -9.18 1.42 -13.11
N LYS A 31 -8.95 0.28 -13.78
CA LYS A 31 -9.53 -0.03 -15.10
C LYS A 31 -11.02 -0.37 -15.05
N SER A 32 -11.58 -0.75 -13.90
CA SER A 32 -13.01 -1.05 -13.76
C SER A 32 -13.88 0.21 -13.70
N PHE A 33 -13.29 1.39 -13.50
CA PHE A 33 -14.02 2.65 -13.55
C PHE A 33 -14.28 3.09 -15.01
N PRO A 34 -15.46 3.64 -15.31
CA PRO A 34 -15.81 4.09 -16.66
C PRO A 34 -14.93 5.26 -17.14
N GLN A 35 -14.40 6.03 -16.19
CA GLN A 35 -13.47 7.14 -16.44
C GLN A 35 -12.24 6.96 -15.57
N ARG A 36 -11.14 7.62 -15.95
CA ARG A 36 -9.89 7.64 -15.19
C ARG A 36 -10.16 8.12 -13.74
N PRO A 37 -9.95 7.26 -12.72
CA PRO A 37 -10.28 7.62 -11.35
C PRO A 37 -9.23 8.54 -10.73
N ARG A 38 -9.67 9.42 -9.82
CA ARG A 38 -8.78 10.04 -8.84
C ARG A 38 -8.49 9.00 -7.76
N ILE A 39 -7.21 8.80 -7.45
CA ILE A 39 -6.74 7.80 -6.48
C ILE A 39 -5.99 8.52 -5.36
N LEU A 40 -6.40 8.30 -4.12
CA LEU A 40 -5.67 8.76 -2.95
C LEU A 40 -4.73 7.65 -2.46
N ASP A 41 -3.45 7.96 -2.29
CA ASP A 41 -2.41 7.07 -1.78
C ASP A 41 -1.99 7.55 -0.38
N VAL A 42 -2.56 6.91 0.65
CA VAL A 42 -2.37 7.30 2.06
C VAL A 42 -1.08 6.68 2.60
N GLY A 43 -0.21 7.51 3.19
CA GLY A 43 1.14 7.10 3.58
C GLY A 43 2.04 6.85 2.37
N GLY A 44 1.66 7.40 1.22
CA GLY A 44 2.16 7.06 -0.10
C GLY A 44 3.56 7.57 -0.47
N ARG A 45 4.31 8.16 0.45
CA ARG A 45 5.63 8.75 0.17
C ARG A 45 6.60 7.78 -0.53
N LYS A 46 6.61 6.52 -0.13
CA LYS A 46 7.47 5.47 -0.69
C LYS A 46 6.74 4.57 -1.68
N SER A 47 5.53 4.92 -2.09
CA SER A 47 4.65 4.08 -2.89
C SER A 47 5.02 4.08 -4.37
N HIS A 48 5.95 3.23 -4.72
CA HIS A 48 6.26 2.98 -6.12
C HIS A 48 5.19 2.09 -6.81
N TYR A 49 4.31 1.44 -6.06
CA TYR A 49 3.25 0.58 -6.58
C TYR A 49 2.16 1.35 -7.35
N THR A 50 2.07 2.67 -7.20
CA THR A 50 1.16 3.52 -7.99
C THR A 50 1.76 4.02 -9.31
N ILE A 51 3.05 3.74 -9.60
CA ILE A 51 3.69 4.10 -10.86
C ILE A 51 3.05 3.35 -12.02
N GLY A 52 2.60 4.09 -13.05
CA GLY A 52 1.97 3.55 -14.24
C GLY A 52 0.56 2.96 -14.03
N VAL A 53 -0.05 3.18 -12.87
CA VAL A 53 -1.47 2.89 -12.65
C VAL A 53 -2.30 3.92 -13.42
N PRO A 54 -3.38 3.50 -14.13
CA PRO A 54 -4.25 4.41 -14.88
C PRO A 54 -5.17 5.17 -13.93
N GLY A 55 -4.68 6.25 -13.36
CA GLY A 55 -5.40 7.12 -12.42
C GLY A 55 -4.60 8.38 -12.13
N ASP A 56 -5.28 9.40 -11.61
CA ASP A 56 -4.70 10.65 -11.15
C ASP A 56 -4.42 10.53 -9.65
N ILE A 57 -3.12 10.46 -9.30
CA ILE A 57 -2.69 10.10 -7.95
C ILE A 57 -2.54 11.36 -7.10
N THR A 58 -3.26 11.43 -5.99
CA THR A 58 -2.96 12.31 -4.87
C THR A 58 -2.26 11.49 -3.80
N ILE A 59 -1.07 11.91 -3.37
CA ILE A 59 -0.35 11.29 -2.26
C ILE A 59 -0.61 12.10 -1.00
N SER A 60 -1.06 11.45 0.07
CA SER A 60 -1.13 12.06 1.40
C SER A 60 -0.15 11.39 2.36
N ASP A 61 0.47 12.19 3.21
CA ASP A 61 1.34 11.70 4.29
C ASP A 61 1.42 12.77 5.39
N LEU A 62 1.87 12.37 6.57
CA LEU A 62 2.09 13.29 7.69
C LEU A 62 3.23 14.27 7.38
N PRO A 63 3.20 15.49 7.93
CA PRO A 63 4.33 16.39 7.86
C PRO A 63 5.52 15.81 8.62
N ARG A 64 6.73 16.06 8.10
CA ARG A 64 7.97 15.68 8.79
C ARG A 64 8.41 16.79 9.73
N GLU A 65 8.03 16.70 10.99
CA GLU A 65 8.24 17.75 11.99
C GLU A 65 9.39 17.47 12.97
N SER A 66 9.69 16.19 13.23
CA SER A 66 10.70 15.82 14.24
C SER A 66 11.97 15.20 13.64
N ASP A 67 13.09 15.27 14.39
CA ASP A 67 14.33 14.60 14.01
C ASP A 67 14.21 13.08 14.06
N VAL A 68 13.37 12.55 14.94
CA VAL A 68 13.04 11.13 14.98
C VAL A 68 12.34 10.69 13.68
N GLN A 69 11.38 11.48 13.21
CA GLN A 69 10.74 11.23 11.91
C GLN A 69 11.71 11.32 10.74
N LYS A 70 12.69 12.25 10.80
CA LYS A 70 13.77 12.33 9.80
C LYS A 70 14.64 11.09 9.81
N MET A 71 15.05 10.63 11.00
CA MET A 71 15.88 9.42 11.17
C MET A 71 15.16 8.15 10.70
N LEU A 72 13.88 8.01 11.00
CA LEU A 72 13.05 6.89 10.57
C LEU A 72 12.52 7.04 9.13
N HIS A 73 12.87 8.13 8.47
CA HIS A 73 12.35 8.45 7.14
C HIS A 73 10.82 8.43 7.06
N LEU A 74 10.13 8.97 8.04
CA LEU A 74 8.67 9.14 8.06
C LEU A 74 8.27 10.54 7.58
N GLY A 75 7.02 10.67 7.12
CA GLY A 75 6.43 11.95 6.70
C GLY A 75 7.06 12.56 5.44
N ILE A 76 6.51 13.66 4.96
CA ILE A 76 6.93 14.40 3.77
C ILE A 76 7.36 15.83 4.11
N ASN A 77 8.18 16.41 3.23
CA ASN A 77 8.58 17.82 3.24
C ASN A 77 8.59 18.37 1.81
N SER A 78 8.79 19.65 1.64
CA SER A 78 8.79 20.33 0.33
C SER A 78 9.75 19.70 -0.68
N THR A 79 10.93 19.25 -0.25
CA THR A 79 11.91 18.59 -1.12
C THR A 79 11.36 17.28 -1.67
N ILE A 80 10.74 16.45 -0.82
CA ILE A 80 10.14 15.17 -1.22
C ILE A 80 8.96 15.41 -2.16
N VAL A 81 8.12 16.38 -1.87
CA VAL A 81 7.00 16.80 -2.74
C VAL A 81 7.50 17.13 -4.13
N ASN A 82 8.50 18.04 -4.23
CA ASN A 82 9.07 18.47 -5.50
C ASN A 82 9.73 17.31 -6.27
N GLN A 83 10.49 16.44 -5.59
CA GLN A 83 11.09 15.26 -6.20
C GLN A 83 10.04 14.27 -6.73
N THR A 84 8.97 14.05 -5.99
CA THR A 84 7.90 13.14 -6.39
C THR A 84 7.20 13.66 -7.64
N ARG A 85 6.80 14.93 -7.65
CA ARG A 85 6.20 15.59 -8.82
C ARG A 85 7.13 15.60 -10.03
N ALA A 86 8.44 15.81 -9.82
CA ALA A 86 9.42 15.79 -10.89
C ALA A 86 9.62 14.41 -11.53
N ARG A 87 9.51 13.34 -10.76
CA ARG A 87 9.81 11.95 -11.19
C ARG A 87 8.61 11.16 -11.71
N ARG A 88 7.38 11.58 -11.35
CA ARG A 88 6.16 10.83 -11.63
C ARG A 88 5.20 11.62 -12.50
N SER A 89 4.68 10.98 -13.55
CA SER A 89 3.79 11.61 -14.52
C SER A 89 2.31 11.54 -14.13
N ASN A 90 1.95 10.58 -13.29
CA ASN A 90 0.58 10.35 -12.84
C ASN A 90 0.27 10.90 -11.44
N VAL A 91 1.22 11.61 -10.82
CA VAL A 91 0.98 12.30 -9.55
C VAL A 91 0.49 13.70 -9.83
N GLU A 92 -0.78 13.94 -9.49
CA GLU A 92 -1.45 15.24 -9.60
C GLU A 92 -1.09 16.13 -8.42
N ASP A 93 -1.17 15.56 -7.21
CA ASP A 93 -0.91 16.32 -5.99
C ASP A 93 -0.19 15.50 -4.90
N VAL A 94 0.44 16.22 -3.97
CA VAL A 94 1.05 15.68 -2.75
C VAL A 94 0.65 16.61 -1.61
N VAL A 95 -0.08 16.09 -0.63
CA VAL A 95 -0.71 16.86 0.43
C VAL A 95 -0.29 16.38 1.81
N TYR A 96 -0.25 17.30 2.77
CA TYR A 96 -0.11 16.99 4.19
C TYR A 96 -1.50 16.68 4.75
N ASP A 97 -1.72 15.43 5.18
CA ASP A 97 -2.99 15.04 5.77
C ASP A 97 -2.80 13.86 6.73
N ASP A 98 -3.42 13.95 7.88
CA ASP A 98 -3.59 12.83 8.81
C ASP A 98 -4.94 12.18 8.54
N MET A 99 -4.94 10.98 8.01
CA MET A 99 -6.18 10.29 7.65
C MET A 99 -7.09 10.02 8.86
N SER A 100 -6.56 9.98 10.08
CA SER A 100 -7.39 9.86 11.30
C SER A 100 -8.18 11.13 11.59
N HIS A 101 -7.71 12.28 11.12
CA HIS A 101 -8.30 13.61 11.27
C HIS A 101 -8.39 14.34 9.91
N SER A 102 -8.63 13.61 8.85
CA SER A 102 -8.53 14.12 7.47
C SER A 102 -9.45 15.30 7.19
N LYS A 103 -8.87 16.32 6.55
CA LYS A 103 -9.57 17.51 6.04
C LYS A 103 -9.81 17.44 4.53
N LEU A 104 -9.48 16.32 3.90
CA LEU A 104 -9.77 16.12 2.48
C LEU A 104 -11.28 16.13 2.23
N PRO A 105 -11.73 16.64 1.08
CA PRO A 105 -13.15 16.77 0.78
C PRO A 105 -13.84 15.42 0.60
N ASP A 106 -15.12 15.36 0.95
CA ASP A 106 -15.97 14.19 0.85
C ASP A 106 -16.14 13.74 -0.61
N ALA A 107 -16.40 12.48 -0.83
CA ALA A 107 -16.78 11.88 -2.11
C ALA A 107 -15.89 12.33 -3.30
N THR A 108 -14.59 12.45 -3.08
CA THR A 108 -13.64 12.99 -4.06
C THR A 108 -12.93 11.90 -4.86
N PHE A 109 -12.58 10.79 -4.21
CA PHE A 109 -11.73 9.75 -4.80
C PHE A 109 -12.56 8.54 -5.25
N GLY A 110 -12.24 8.01 -6.42
CA GLY A 110 -12.79 6.73 -6.86
C GLY A 110 -12.12 5.55 -6.16
N CYS A 111 -10.84 5.70 -5.83
CA CYS A 111 -10.07 4.67 -5.14
C CYS A 111 -9.20 5.30 -4.05
N VAL A 112 -9.09 4.63 -2.91
CA VAL A 112 -8.07 4.91 -1.88
C VAL A 112 -7.17 3.69 -1.75
N VAL A 113 -5.86 3.89 -1.67
CA VAL A 113 -4.89 2.84 -1.39
C VAL A 113 -4.05 3.19 -0.17
N SER A 114 -3.80 2.20 0.70
CA SER A 114 -2.96 2.35 1.90
C SER A 114 -2.19 1.05 2.13
N VAL A 115 -0.87 1.10 2.15
CA VAL A 115 -0.02 -0.09 2.20
C VAL A 115 0.87 -0.04 3.42
N GLU A 116 0.63 -0.95 4.38
CA GLU A 116 1.38 -1.03 5.64
C GLU A 116 1.35 0.31 6.40
N VAL A 117 0.14 0.84 6.65
CA VAL A 117 -0.09 2.10 7.38
C VAL A 117 -0.97 1.90 8.60
N LEU A 118 -2.09 1.15 8.46
CA LEU A 118 -3.12 1.05 9.51
C LEU A 118 -2.58 0.46 10.82
N GLU A 119 -1.57 -0.41 10.77
CA GLU A 119 -0.91 -0.96 11.95
C GLU A 119 -0.17 0.08 12.80
N HIS A 120 0.16 1.23 12.22
CA HIS A 120 0.82 2.36 12.92
C HIS A 120 -0.18 3.36 13.50
N VAL A 121 -1.45 3.28 13.12
CA VAL A 121 -2.48 4.25 13.47
C VAL A 121 -3.08 3.91 14.83
N GLU A 122 -3.15 4.92 15.72
CA GLU A 122 -3.81 4.76 17.04
C GLU A 122 -5.33 4.72 16.90
N GLU A 123 -5.89 5.67 16.16
CA GLU A 123 -7.34 5.85 15.95
C GLU A 123 -7.78 5.17 14.64
N ASP A 124 -7.71 3.85 14.61
CA ASP A 124 -7.96 3.06 13.40
C ASP A 124 -9.41 3.16 12.88
N ASP A 125 -10.39 3.23 13.76
CA ASP A 125 -11.80 3.42 13.37
C ASP A 125 -12.03 4.80 12.73
N ALA A 126 -11.42 5.85 13.28
CA ALA A 126 -11.47 7.20 12.71
C ALA A 126 -10.78 7.22 11.32
N PHE A 127 -9.62 6.57 11.20
CA PHE A 127 -8.92 6.42 9.91
C PHE A 127 -9.84 5.76 8.86
N VAL A 128 -10.43 4.61 9.16
CA VAL A 128 -11.30 3.87 8.23
C VAL A 128 -12.56 4.66 7.89
N ARG A 129 -13.16 5.34 8.86
CA ARG A 129 -14.31 6.23 8.65
C ARG A 129 -13.97 7.37 7.68
N HIS A 130 -12.82 8.03 7.85
CA HIS A 130 -12.40 9.10 6.94
C HIS A 130 -12.06 8.58 5.55
N VAL A 131 -11.46 7.39 5.43
CA VAL A 131 -11.28 6.74 4.12
C VAL A 131 -12.61 6.52 3.42
N SER A 132 -13.63 6.01 4.13
CA SER A 132 -14.98 5.84 3.57
C SER A 132 -15.61 7.17 3.16
N ARG A 133 -15.44 8.23 3.96
CA ARG A 133 -15.97 9.57 3.71
C ARG A 133 -15.40 10.22 2.44
N VAL A 134 -14.10 10.12 2.22
CA VAL A 134 -13.44 10.74 1.05
C VAL A 134 -13.66 9.95 -0.25
N LEU A 135 -14.09 8.69 -0.15
CA LEU A 135 -14.46 7.87 -1.30
C LEU A 135 -15.82 8.26 -1.86
N LYS A 136 -15.94 8.28 -3.19
CA LYS A 136 -17.20 8.40 -3.90
C LYS A 136 -18.13 7.23 -3.57
N PRO A 137 -19.47 7.38 -3.76
CA PRO A 137 -20.39 6.25 -3.81
C PRO A 137 -19.87 5.19 -4.81
N GLY A 138 -19.84 3.92 -4.40
CA GLY A 138 -19.24 2.82 -5.18
C GLY A 138 -17.70 2.82 -5.25
N GLY A 139 -17.05 3.77 -4.58
CA GLY A 139 -15.58 3.86 -4.50
C GLY A 139 -14.97 2.68 -3.74
N VAL A 140 -13.67 2.46 -3.93
CA VAL A 140 -12.96 1.28 -3.46
C VAL A 140 -11.75 1.64 -2.58
N PHE A 141 -11.64 0.99 -1.45
CA PHE A 141 -10.45 1.01 -0.58
C PHE A 141 -9.65 -0.28 -0.75
N LEU A 142 -8.40 -0.14 -1.19
CA LEU A 142 -7.41 -1.23 -1.24
C LEU A 142 -6.37 -0.99 -0.14
N MET A 143 -6.20 -1.95 0.76
CA MET A 143 -5.19 -1.82 1.81
C MET A 143 -4.41 -3.11 2.07
N THR A 144 -3.25 -2.95 2.71
CA THR A 144 -2.50 -4.06 3.30
C THR A 144 -2.09 -3.76 4.72
N THR A 145 -1.92 -4.82 5.51
CA THR A 145 -1.39 -4.76 6.88
C THR A 145 -0.72 -6.12 7.21
N PRO A 146 0.18 -6.21 8.20
CA PRO A 146 0.72 -7.48 8.65
C PRO A 146 -0.38 -8.46 9.06
N ASN A 147 -0.20 -9.73 8.71
CA ASN A 147 -1.12 -10.80 9.07
C ASN A 147 -0.98 -11.17 10.57
N GLY A 148 -1.83 -10.62 11.43
CA GLY A 148 -1.86 -10.89 12.87
C GLY A 148 -2.19 -12.34 13.25
N ASP A 149 -2.74 -13.12 12.32
CA ASP A 149 -2.95 -14.55 12.52
C ASP A 149 -1.63 -15.37 12.51
N SER A 150 -0.54 -14.82 11.94
CA SER A 150 0.71 -15.58 11.69
C SER A 150 1.99 -14.79 11.97
N VAL A 151 1.93 -13.47 12.02
CA VAL A 151 3.08 -12.58 12.25
C VAL A 151 3.10 -12.13 13.70
N LYS A 152 4.21 -12.40 14.41
CA LYS A 152 4.40 -11.85 15.75
C LYS A 152 4.45 -10.33 15.73
N HIS A 153 3.88 -9.73 16.76
CA HIS A 153 3.89 -8.29 16.98
C HIS A 153 5.19 -7.88 17.68
N ASP A 154 6.30 -7.90 16.94
CA ASP A 154 7.65 -7.63 17.48
C ASP A 154 8.15 -6.22 17.10
N ASN A 155 7.43 -5.47 16.25
CA ASN A 155 7.81 -4.13 15.85
C ASN A 155 7.22 -3.10 16.82
N PRO A 156 8.03 -2.33 17.56
CA PRO A 156 7.53 -1.34 18.53
C PRO A 156 6.76 -0.18 17.88
N ASP A 157 6.97 0.08 16.59
CA ASP A 157 6.28 1.13 15.86
C ASP A 157 4.86 0.71 15.42
N HIS A 158 4.54 -0.60 15.49
CA HIS A 158 3.19 -1.07 15.23
C HIS A 158 2.34 -0.96 16.49
N LYS A 159 1.17 -0.39 16.38
CA LYS A 159 0.19 -0.32 17.48
C LYS A 159 -0.54 -1.65 17.61
N ARG A 160 -0.80 -2.31 16.49
CA ARG A 160 -1.50 -3.61 16.45
C ARG A 160 -1.24 -4.39 15.17
N HIS A 161 -1.44 -5.71 15.25
CA HIS A 161 -1.57 -6.58 14.09
C HIS A 161 -2.99 -7.13 14.06
N TYR A 162 -3.68 -6.99 12.95
CA TYR A 162 -5.04 -7.48 12.79
C TYR A 162 -5.05 -8.94 12.36
N THR A 163 -5.88 -9.75 13.00
CA THR A 163 -6.34 -11.01 12.39
C THR A 163 -7.28 -10.70 11.22
N ARG A 164 -7.47 -11.65 10.30
CA ARG A 164 -8.44 -11.49 9.19
C ARG A 164 -9.84 -11.13 9.69
N HIS A 165 -10.25 -11.71 10.83
CA HIS A 165 -11.55 -11.43 11.46
C HIS A 165 -11.63 -10.00 11.99
N GLN A 166 -10.67 -9.57 12.81
CA GLN A 166 -10.65 -8.22 13.37
C GLN A 166 -10.63 -7.13 12.30
N LEU A 167 -9.81 -7.33 11.23
CA LEU A 167 -9.77 -6.39 10.13
C LEU A 167 -11.13 -6.34 9.40
N ARG A 168 -11.79 -7.48 9.20
CA ARG A 168 -13.12 -7.52 8.59
C ARG A 168 -14.15 -6.78 9.43
N GLU A 169 -14.18 -6.99 10.74
CA GLU A 169 -15.09 -6.30 11.65
C GLU A 169 -14.90 -4.79 11.62
N LEU A 170 -13.63 -4.32 11.64
CA LEU A 170 -13.32 -2.90 11.57
C LEU A 170 -13.81 -2.29 10.25
N LEU A 171 -13.46 -2.89 9.12
CA LEU A 171 -13.83 -2.38 7.80
C LEU A 171 -15.35 -2.44 7.55
N ALA A 172 -16.03 -3.49 8.03
CA ALA A 172 -17.48 -3.68 7.83
C ALA A 172 -18.35 -2.65 8.57
N ARG A 173 -17.80 -1.89 9.52
CA ARG A 173 -18.51 -0.77 10.16
C ARG A 173 -18.73 0.40 9.20
N HIS A 174 -17.86 0.54 8.19
CA HIS A 174 -17.81 1.72 7.31
C HIS A 174 -18.01 1.38 5.82
N PHE A 175 -17.90 0.11 5.44
CA PHE A 175 -17.99 -0.36 4.05
C PHE A 175 -19.09 -1.41 3.87
N ARG A 176 -19.76 -1.37 2.72
CA ARG A 176 -20.84 -2.32 2.38
C ARG A 176 -20.34 -3.74 2.12
N SER A 177 -19.17 -3.86 1.51
CA SER A 177 -18.55 -5.17 1.26
C SER A 177 -17.06 -5.14 1.56
N VAL A 178 -16.55 -6.25 2.09
CA VAL A 178 -15.15 -6.39 2.51
C VAL A 178 -14.65 -7.77 2.11
N ASP A 179 -13.69 -7.80 1.20
CA ASP A 179 -12.96 -9.00 0.80
C ASP A 179 -11.53 -8.94 1.34
N ILE A 180 -11.08 -9.98 2.02
CA ILE A 180 -9.75 -10.04 2.63
C ILE A 180 -9.08 -11.35 2.26
N ASP A 181 -7.93 -11.26 1.60
CA ASP A 181 -7.07 -12.37 1.26
C ASP A 181 -5.82 -12.38 2.13
N TYR A 182 -5.34 -13.57 2.47
CA TYR A 182 -3.96 -13.73 2.93
C TYR A 182 -3.01 -13.59 1.75
N ALA A 183 -1.83 -13.01 2.01
CA ALA A 183 -0.87 -12.75 0.95
C ALA A 183 0.58 -12.89 1.43
N ILE A 184 1.46 -13.08 0.45
CA ILE A 184 2.91 -13.16 0.58
C ILE A 184 3.34 -14.30 1.51
N LEU A 185 3.77 -15.39 0.90
CA LEU A 185 4.35 -16.50 1.64
C LEU A 185 5.65 -16.08 2.34
N GLY A 186 5.80 -16.55 3.57
CA GLY A 186 7.04 -16.47 4.31
C GLY A 186 8.12 -17.39 3.73
N GLY A 187 9.24 -17.57 4.45
CA GLY A 187 10.26 -18.54 4.09
C GLY A 187 11.55 -17.91 3.54
N ARG A 188 12.42 -18.78 2.94
CA ARG A 188 13.78 -18.39 2.55
C ARG A 188 13.82 -17.33 1.44
N TYR A 189 12.99 -17.47 0.42
CA TYR A 189 12.99 -16.56 -0.73
C TYR A 189 12.50 -15.16 -0.33
N ARG A 190 11.49 -15.07 0.54
CA ARG A 190 11.09 -13.79 1.13
C ARG A 190 12.24 -13.15 1.90
N ARG A 191 12.96 -13.91 2.75
CA ARG A 191 14.12 -13.38 3.51
C ARG A 191 15.22 -12.87 2.59
N TRP A 192 15.47 -13.54 1.45
CA TRP A 192 16.40 -13.04 0.44
C TRP A 192 15.90 -11.74 -0.18
N GLY A 193 14.65 -11.68 -0.58
CA GLY A 193 14.02 -10.52 -1.22
C GLY A 193 14.01 -9.25 -0.37
N LEU A 194 14.07 -9.37 0.97
CA LEU A 194 14.11 -8.21 1.88
C LEU A 194 15.49 -7.52 1.93
N LYS A 195 16.54 -8.11 1.33
CA LYS A 195 17.86 -7.48 1.33
C LYS A 195 17.90 -6.28 0.41
N SER A 196 18.52 -5.20 0.88
CA SER A 196 18.68 -3.96 0.11
C SER A 196 19.55 -4.18 -1.14
N TRP A 197 19.17 -3.51 -2.21
CA TRP A 197 19.94 -3.49 -3.44
C TRP A 197 21.06 -2.45 -3.36
N SER A 198 22.26 -2.84 -3.76
CA SER A 198 23.42 -1.95 -3.73
C SER A 198 24.43 -2.36 -4.81
N PRO A 199 24.97 -1.40 -5.59
CA PRO A 199 26.07 -1.67 -6.50
C PRO A 199 27.33 -2.18 -5.80
N ARG A 200 27.51 -1.85 -4.52
CA ARG A 200 28.63 -2.31 -3.70
C ARG A 200 28.54 -3.78 -3.31
N ASN A 201 27.36 -4.39 -3.40
CA ASN A 201 27.14 -5.80 -3.11
C ASN A 201 26.24 -6.46 -4.18
N PRO A 202 26.78 -6.68 -5.40
CA PRO A 202 26.00 -7.17 -6.52
C PRO A 202 25.44 -8.57 -6.28
N VAL A 203 26.17 -9.45 -5.59
CA VAL A 203 25.72 -10.81 -5.27
C VAL A 203 24.45 -10.78 -4.41
N THR A 204 24.45 -9.97 -3.36
CA THR A 204 23.27 -9.82 -2.49
C THR A 204 22.10 -9.20 -3.27
N THR A 205 22.37 -8.24 -4.15
CA THR A 205 21.37 -7.62 -5.02
C THR A 205 20.70 -8.65 -5.94
N VAL A 206 21.50 -9.44 -6.66
CA VAL A 206 20.98 -10.51 -7.55
C VAL A 206 20.20 -11.55 -6.75
N LYS A 207 20.73 -11.98 -5.61
CA LYS A 207 20.04 -12.93 -4.71
C LYS A 207 18.70 -12.38 -4.23
N SER A 208 18.62 -11.09 -3.91
CA SER A 208 17.38 -10.41 -3.53
C SER A 208 16.38 -10.37 -4.69
N MET A 209 16.83 -10.03 -5.90
CA MET A 209 16.00 -10.02 -7.11
C MET A 209 15.40 -11.41 -7.39
N VAL A 210 16.22 -12.45 -7.37
CA VAL A 210 15.78 -13.84 -7.56
C VAL A 210 14.81 -14.25 -6.45
N GLY A 211 15.13 -13.91 -5.20
CA GLY A 211 14.26 -14.17 -4.05
C GLY A 211 12.88 -13.54 -4.21
N ASN A 212 12.82 -12.28 -4.62
CA ASN A 212 11.57 -11.57 -4.88
C ASN A 212 10.77 -12.22 -6.02
N PHE A 213 11.44 -12.57 -7.12
CA PHE A 213 10.78 -13.21 -8.26
C PHE A 213 10.15 -14.55 -7.86
N ILE A 214 10.92 -15.42 -7.18
CA ILE A 214 10.42 -16.74 -6.77
C ILE A 214 9.30 -16.57 -5.73
N ASN A 215 9.51 -15.74 -4.70
CA ASN A 215 8.48 -15.53 -3.66
C ASN A 215 7.18 -14.95 -4.25
N TYR A 216 7.26 -14.09 -5.25
CA TYR A 216 6.07 -13.63 -5.97
C TYR A 216 5.34 -14.79 -6.65
N ARG A 217 6.07 -15.65 -7.37
CA ARG A 217 5.49 -16.82 -8.05
C ARG A 217 4.81 -17.77 -7.06
N GLU A 218 5.46 -18.06 -5.94
CA GLU A 218 4.90 -18.89 -4.87
C GLU A 218 3.63 -18.23 -4.27
N SER A 219 3.66 -16.91 -4.07
CA SER A 219 2.56 -16.15 -3.45
C SER A 219 1.33 -15.98 -4.36
N MET A 220 1.46 -16.21 -5.67
CA MET A 220 0.34 -16.13 -6.63
C MET A 220 -0.52 -17.40 -6.66
N GLY A 221 -0.15 -18.45 -5.96
CA GLY A 221 -0.95 -19.66 -5.87
C GLY A 221 -2.33 -19.40 -5.26
N GLY A 222 -3.42 -19.91 -5.89
CA GLY A 222 -4.78 -19.65 -5.41
C GLY A 222 -5.03 -20.04 -3.96
N LYS A 223 -4.37 -21.09 -3.48
CA LYS A 223 -4.45 -21.55 -2.08
C LYS A 223 -3.90 -20.52 -1.07
N VAL A 224 -2.99 -19.64 -1.47
CA VAL A 224 -2.35 -18.66 -0.58
C VAL A 224 -3.37 -17.68 -0.01
N LYS A 225 -4.40 -17.33 -0.77
CA LYS A 225 -5.46 -16.40 -0.36
C LYS A 225 -6.24 -16.86 0.88
N GLU A 226 -6.33 -18.16 1.10
CA GLU A 226 -7.02 -18.77 2.25
C GLU A 226 -6.03 -19.33 3.28
N GLN A 227 -4.74 -19.22 3.03
CA GLN A 227 -3.71 -19.80 3.90
C GLN A 227 -3.37 -18.86 5.05
N LYS A 228 -3.96 -19.13 6.22
CA LYS A 228 -3.73 -18.38 7.46
C LYS A 228 -2.27 -18.43 7.91
N SER A 229 -1.71 -19.63 8.02
CA SER A 229 -0.35 -19.85 8.53
C SER A 229 0.71 -19.71 7.44
N GLY A 230 1.86 -19.13 7.78
CA GLY A 230 2.99 -18.98 6.87
C GLY A 230 2.86 -17.83 5.88
N THR A 231 1.72 -17.11 5.84
CA THR A 231 1.58 -15.86 5.10
C THR A 231 1.91 -14.65 5.98
N ARG A 232 2.28 -13.54 5.36
CA ARG A 232 2.87 -12.39 6.06
C ARG A 232 1.99 -11.15 6.08
N HIS A 233 1.05 -11.02 5.15
CA HIS A 233 0.20 -9.85 5.01
C HIS A 233 -1.26 -10.25 4.78
N LEU A 234 -2.16 -9.37 5.17
CA LEU A 234 -3.53 -9.32 4.71
C LEU A 234 -3.65 -8.27 3.61
N ILE A 235 -4.41 -8.56 2.58
CA ILE A 235 -4.81 -7.58 1.55
C ILE A 235 -6.33 -7.50 1.58
N ALA A 236 -6.84 -6.30 1.83
CA ALA A 236 -8.27 -6.05 1.86
C ALA A 236 -8.71 -5.16 0.70
N VAL A 237 -9.87 -5.48 0.14
CA VAL A 237 -10.62 -4.64 -0.79
C VAL A 237 -11.99 -4.38 -0.17
N ALA A 238 -12.25 -3.14 0.19
CA ALA A 238 -13.53 -2.72 0.76
C ALA A 238 -14.23 -1.73 -0.19
N ARG A 239 -15.56 -1.82 -0.32
CA ARG A 239 -16.34 -1.00 -1.26
C ARG A 239 -17.39 -0.19 -0.52
N ASN A 240 -17.45 1.10 -0.82
CA ASN A 240 -18.55 1.95 -0.40
C ASN A 240 -19.88 1.50 -1.03
N GLY A 241 -20.99 1.77 -0.34
CA GLY A 241 -22.31 1.64 -0.93
C GLY A 241 -22.41 2.53 -2.19
N GLY A 242 -22.95 1.99 -3.28
CA GLY A 242 -23.49 2.80 -4.37
C GLY A 242 -24.81 3.45 -3.90
N LEU A 243 -25.18 4.58 -4.47
CA LEU A 243 -26.51 5.16 -4.32
C LEU A 243 -27.56 4.20 -4.86
#